data_ec5d04a54cb8173f1cf331dd3fb7da81
#
_entry.id   ec5d04a54cb8173f1cf331dd3fb7da81
#
_cell.length_a   1.000
_cell.length_b   1.000
_cell.length_c   1.000
_cell.angle_alpha   90.00
_cell.angle_beta   90.00
_cell.angle_gamma   90.00
#
_symmetry.space_group_name_H-M   'P 1'
#
loop_
_entity.id
_entity.type
_entity.pdbx_description
1 polymer ?
#
loop_
_entity_poly.entity_id
_entity_poly.type
_entity_poly.pdbx_seq_one_letter_code
_entity_poly.pdbx_strand_id
1 'polypeptide(L)'
;MYKYLLFDIDGTILDFKAAENLAIKALFKKYKLIECTDEMVNDYAKINDKYWQALERGEMTKPEILVGRFVEFFKSINVDTSIASDFNKDYQLELGEYVVFEDYAIELLTMLKGKLNEDGSRKYRLLAVTNGTKIAQEKKIKTSGLDKIFDGVYISEDIGVEKPNVAFFDTLFMEEGITDKSEVVIIGDSLTSDILGGINAGIDTIWYNPHHKENTNGLAITKTIFSLRELDNRRCFE
;
A
#
# COMPACT_ATOMS: atom_id res chain seq x y z
N MET A 1 11.22 -12.30 -18.61
CA MET A 1 10.62 -13.13 -17.52
C MET A 1 10.99 -12.48 -16.19
N TYR A 2 10.00 -12.14 -15.37
CA TYR A 2 10.25 -11.47 -14.09
C TYR A 2 10.82 -12.46 -13.06
N LYS A 3 11.71 -11.94 -12.21
CA LYS A 3 12.28 -12.62 -11.04
C LYS A 3 11.89 -11.92 -9.74
N TYR A 4 11.72 -10.59 -9.78
CA TYR A 4 11.40 -9.76 -8.63
C TYR A 4 9.98 -9.21 -8.78
N LEU A 5 9.10 -9.61 -7.86
CA LEU A 5 7.72 -9.15 -7.83
C LEU A 5 7.55 -8.22 -6.63
N LEU A 6 7.38 -6.93 -6.91
CA LEU A 6 7.17 -5.89 -5.92
C LEU A 6 5.66 -5.71 -5.73
N PHE A 7 5.18 -5.94 -4.52
CA PHE A 7 3.76 -5.76 -4.19
C PHE A 7 3.58 -4.58 -3.25
N ASP A 8 2.74 -3.64 -3.61
CA ASP A 8 2.15 -2.73 -2.64
C ASP A 8 1.30 -3.51 -1.63
N ILE A 9 1.09 -2.93 -0.44
CA ILE A 9 0.36 -3.58 0.65
C ILE A 9 -1.08 -3.08 0.73
N ASP A 10 -1.28 -1.78 0.96
CA ASP A 10 -2.57 -1.19 1.32
C ASP A 10 -3.42 -0.88 0.08
N GLY A 11 -4.49 -1.61 -0.14
CA GLY A 11 -5.33 -1.52 -1.34
C GLY A 11 -4.92 -2.50 -2.45
N THR A 12 -3.86 -3.30 -2.20
CA THR A 12 -3.37 -4.31 -3.15
C THR A 12 -3.38 -5.72 -2.56
N ILE A 13 -2.76 -5.92 -1.42
CA ILE A 13 -2.73 -7.20 -0.68
C ILE A 13 -3.70 -7.15 0.49
N LEU A 14 -3.80 -6.02 1.18
CA LEU A 14 -4.71 -5.80 2.28
C LEU A 14 -5.79 -4.79 1.88
N ASP A 15 -7.04 -5.11 2.18
CA ASP A 15 -8.17 -4.18 2.06
C ASP A 15 -8.03 -3.08 3.12
N PHE A 16 -7.34 -2.01 2.71
CA PHE A 16 -7.10 -0.85 3.56
C PHE A 16 -8.41 -0.19 4.01
N LYS A 17 -9.41 -0.10 3.13
CA LYS A 17 -10.68 0.57 3.46
C LYS A 17 -11.46 -0.17 4.52
N ALA A 18 -11.46 -1.49 4.49
CA ALA A 18 -12.08 -2.30 5.53
C ALA A 18 -11.37 -2.11 6.89
N ALA A 19 -10.02 -2.14 6.89
CA ALA A 19 -9.23 -1.90 8.09
C ALA A 19 -9.42 -0.48 8.63
N GLU A 20 -9.43 0.53 7.77
CA GLU A 20 -9.68 1.93 8.10
C GLU A 20 -11.04 2.14 8.76
N ASN A 21 -12.11 1.55 8.19
CA ASN A 21 -13.46 1.60 8.74
C ASN A 21 -13.50 1.07 10.18
N LEU A 22 -12.91 -0.10 10.40
CA LEU A 22 -12.84 -0.73 11.72
C LEU A 22 -12.04 0.13 12.72
N ALA A 23 -10.87 0.62 12.30
CA ALA A 23 -9.99 1.42 13.14
C ALA A 23 -10.63 2.75 13.58
N ILE A 24 -11.24 3.49 12.64
CA ILE A 24 -11.91 4.77 12.95
C ILE A 24 -13.05 4.56 13.95
N LYS A 25 -13.93 3.57 13.72
CA LYS A 25 -15.05 3.27 14.62
C LYS A 25 -14.59 2.85 16.01
N ALA A 26 -13.53 2.03 16.09
CA ALA A 26 -12.95 1.63 17.37
C ALA A 26 -12.41 2.84 18.15
N LEU A 27 -11.73 3.75 17.46
CA LEU A 27 -11.19 4.95 18.08
C LEU A 27 -12.26 5.95 18.51
N PHE A 28 -13.31 6.16 17.72
CA PHE A 28 -14.43 6.99 18.14
C PHE A 28 -15.02 6.49 19.46
N LYS A 29 -15.16 5.16 19.61
CA LYS A 29 -15.60 4.55 20.88
C LYS A 29 -14.57 4.75 22.00
N LYS A 30 -13.27 4.56 21.72
CA LYS A 30 -12.18 4.73 22.69
C LYS A 30 -12.14 6.17 23.24
N TYR A 31 -12.26 7.16 22.34
CA TYR A 31 -12.25 8.59 22.69
C TYR A 31 -13.60 9.11 23.18
N LYS A 32 -14.60 8.25 23.26
CA LYS A 32 -15.98 8.62 23.69
C LYS A 32 -16.57 9.78 22.88
N LEU A 33 -16.30 9.77 21.57
CA LEU A 33 -16.84 10.74 20.62
C LEU A 33 -18.29 10.38 20.27
N ILE A 34 -18.87 11.17 19.35
CA ILE A 34 -20.18 10.85 18.76
C ILE A 34 -20.15 9.49 18.09
N GLU A 35 -21.31 8.89 17.82
CA GLU A 35 -21.41 7.65 17.06
C GLU A 35 -20.83 7.84 15.65
N CYS A 36 -19.87 7.00 15.28
CA CYS A 36 -19.22 7.05 13.96
C CYS A 36 -20.05 6.27 12.94
N THR A 37 -20.68 6.98 12.02
CA THR A 37 -21.46 6.39 10.93
C THR A 37 -20.58 5.98 9.76
N ASP A 38 -21.10 5.10 8.88
CA ASP A 38 -20.38 4.74 7.64
C ASP A 38 -20.19 5.95 6.72
N GLU A 39 -21.13 6.91 6.71
CA GLU A 39 -20.99 8.16 5.96
C GLU A 39 -19.80 8.97 6.44
N MET A 40 -19.62 9.12 7.75
CA MET A 40 -18.46 9.80 8.34
C MET A 40 -17.14 9.12 7.97
N VAL A 41 -17.10 7.77 7.96
CA VAL A 41 -15.91 7.03 7.52
C VAL A 41 -15.62 7.27 6.04
N ASN A 42 -16.64 7.27 5.19
CA ASN A 42 -16.49 7.56 3.76
C ASN A 42 -16.00 9.00 3.51
N ASP A 43 -16.44 9.97 4.29
CA ASP A 43 -15.96 11.36 4.18
C ASP A 43 -14.52 11.47 4.67
N TYR A 44 -14.16 10.77 5.76
CA TYR A 44 -12.77 10.67 6.18
C TYR A 44 -11.89 10.05 5.09
N ALA A 45 -12.31 8.96 4.46
CA ALA A 45 -11.56 8.30 3.39
C ALA A 45 -11.23 9.27 2.24
N LYS A 46 -12.19 10.12 1.82
CA LYS A 46 -11.95 11.16 0.79
C LYS A 46 -10.90 12.18 1.24
N ILE A 47 -10.97 12.61 2.50
CA ILE A 47 -9.97 13.51 3.09
C ILE A 47 -8.61 12.82 3.12
N ASN A 48 -8.55 11.59 3.60
CA ASN A 48 -7.33 10.78 3.67
C ASN A 48 -6.67 10.65 2.29
N ASP A 49 -7.43 10.24 1.26
CA ASP A 49 -6.94 10.13 -0.12
C ASP A 49 -6.36 11.46 -0.63
N LYS A 50 -7.04 12.59 -0.39
CA LYS A 50 -6.56 13.93 -0.75
C LYS A 50 -5.20 14.24 -0.12
N TYR A 51 -5.01 13.93 1.16
CA TYR A 51 -3.76 14.18 1.87
C TYR A 51 -2.62 13.29 1.39
N TRP A 52 -2.87 12.00 1.15
CA TRP A 52 -1.87 11.09 0.61
C TRP A 52 -1.42 11.51 -0.80
N GLN A 53 -2.36 11.91 -1.66
CA GLN A 53 -2.03 12.45 -2.98
C GLN A 53 -1.19 13.74 -2.90
N ALA A 54 -1.42 14.60 -1.91
CA ALA A 54 -0.59 15.80 -1.71
C ALA A 54 0.85 15.44 -1.29
N LEU A 55 1.04 14.39 -0.46
CA LEU A 55 2.37 13.86 -0.16
C LEU A 55 3.06 13.33 -1.42
N GLU A 56 2.38 12.50 -2.22
CA GLU A 56 2.91 11.89 -3.45
C GLU A 56 3.31 12.94 -4.49
N ARG A 57 2.64 14.10 -4.52
CA ARG A 57 3.01 15.25 -5.35
C ARG A 57 4.10 16.14 -4.73
N GLY A 58 4.56 15.83 -3.51
CA GLY A 58 5.54 16.65 -2.79
C GLY A 58 5.01 18.00 -2.29
N GLU A 59 3.69 18.18 -2.21
CA GLU A 59 3.04 19.41 -1.73
C GLU A 59 3.01 19.50 -0.20
N MET A 60 3.03 18.36 0.47
CA MET A 60 3.00 18.21 1.93
C MET A 60 3.99 17.15 2.40
N THR A 61 4.47 17.29 3.63
CA THR A 61 5.30 16.27 4.30
C THR A 61 4.45 15.21 4.99
N LYS A 62 5.01 14.04 5.26
CA LYS A 62 4.30 12.97 5.96
C LYS A 62 3.76 13.39 7.35
N PRO A 63 4.51 14.09 8.23
CA PRO A 63 3.97 14.59 9.48
C PRO A 63 2.75 15.53 9.31
N GLU A 64 2.78 16.39 8.28
CA GLU A 64 1.66 17.30 7.99
C GLU A 64 0.41 16.55 7.56
N ILE A 65 0.53 15.56 6.67
CA ILE A 65 -0.63 14.79 6.21
C ILE A 65 -1.22 13.94 7.33
N LEU A 66 -0.39 13.33 8.17
CA LEU A 66 -0.84 12.39 9.21
C LEU A 66 -1.75 13.05 10.24
N VAL A 67 -1.46 14.29 10.64
CA VAL A 67 -2.27 15.03 11.59
C VAL A 67 -3.32 15.89 10.88
N GLY A 68 -2.94 16.54 9.79
CA GLY A 68 -3.80 17.47 9.05
C GLY A 68 -5.12 16.85 8.59
N ARG A 69 -5.12 15.61 8.12
CA ARG A 69 -6.34 14.89 7.72
C ARG A 69 -7.34 14.72 8.86
N PHE A 70 -6.88 14.47 10.09
CA PHE A 70 -7.76 14.40 11.27
C PHE A 70 -8.23 15.77 11.72
N VAL A 71 -7.40 16.80 11.62
CA VAL A 71 -7.83 18.19 11.88
C VAL A 71 -8.95 18.60 10.92
N GLU A 72 -8.81 18.32 9.62
CA GLU A 72 -9.86 18.61 8.62
C GLU A 72 -11.13 17.79 8.90
N PHE A 73 -10.98 16.49 9.14
CA PHE A 73 -12.10 15.60 9.44
C PHE A 73 -12.87 16.04 10.70
N PHE A 74 -12.17 16.28 11.80
CA PHE A 74 -12.82 16.70 13.07
C PHE A 74 -13.53 18.04 12.94
N LYS A 75 -12.97 18.99 12.17
CA LYS A 75 -13.68 20.24 11.85
C LYS A 75 -14.99 19.98 11.10
N SER A 76 -15.00 19.06 10.15
CA SER A 76 -16.19 18.77 9.34
C SER A 76 -17.34 18.17 10.15
N ILE A 77 -17.04 17.50 11.27
CA ILE A 77 -18.02 16.85 12.15
C ILE A 77 -18.17 17.54 13.52
N ASN A 78 -17.63 18.76 13.68
CA ASN A 78 -17.69 19.54 14.91
C ASN A 78 -17.10 18.83 16.16
N VAL A 79 -16.02 18.06 15.98
CA VAL A 79 -15.22 17.45 17.06
C VAL A 79 -14.02 18.36 17.35
N ASP A 80 -13.58 18.40 18.61
CA ASP A 80 -12.40 19.15 19.02
C ASP A 80 -11.14 18.68 18.29
N THR A 81 -10.51 19.58 17.56
CA THR A 81 -9.31 19.28 16.76
C THR A 81 -8.05 19.14 17.60
N SER A 82 -8.04 19.54 18.87
CA SER A 82 -6.87 19.42 19.75
C SER A 82 -6.42 17.98 19.96
N ILE A 83 -7.34 17.02 19.81
CA ILE A 83 -7.06 15.59 19.94
C ILE A 83 -6.43 14.96 18.69
N ALA A 84 -6.36 15.66 17.56
CA ALA A 84 -5.99 15.09 16.26
C ALA A 84 -4.61 14.38 16.27
N SER A 85 -3.64 14.95 16.97
CA SER A 85 -2.30 14.36 17.05
C SER A 85 -2.29 13.03 17.82
N ASP A 86 -2.95 12.97 18.95
CA ASP A 86 -3.00 11.74 19.75
C ASP A 86 -3.92 10.70 19.11
N PHE A 87 -5.01 11.14 18.51
CA PHE A 87 -5.88 10.28 17.72
C PHE A 87 -5.12 9.63 16.55
N ASN A 88 -4.27 10.40 15.83
CA ASN A 88 -3.44 9.83 14.77
C ASN A 88 -2.46 8.77 15.29
N LYS A 89 -1.80 9.00 16.43
CA LYS A 89 -0.90 7.99 17.03
C LYS A 89 -1.64 6.68 17.30
N ASP A 90 -2.79 6.77 17.94
CA ASP A 90 -3.64 5.63 18.23
C ASP A 90 -4.15 4.97 16.93
N TYR A 91 -4.48 5.77 15.91
CA TYR A 91 -4.94 5.27 14.62
C TYR A 91 -3.88 4.44 13.88
N GLN A 92 -2.61 4.86 13.92
CA GLN A 92 -1.51 4.06 13.34
C GLN A 92 -1.38 2.70 14.03
N LEU A 93 -1.58 2.64 15.34
CA LEU A 93 -1.56 1.40 16.10
C LEU A 93 -2.78 0.53 15.79
N GLU A 94 -3.95 1.14 15.74
CA GLU A 94 -5.23 0.45 15.52
C GLU A 94 -5.31 -0.15 14.11
N LEU A 95 -4.80 0.55 13.08
CA LEU A 95 -4.69 0.02 11.72
C LEU A 95 -3.92 -1.31 11.65
N GLY A 96 -2.95 -1.50 12.52
CA GLY A 96 -2.18 -2.74 12.58
C GLY A 96 -2.92 -3.92 13.22
N GLU A 97 -4.03 -3.67 13.95
CA GLU A 97 -4.85 -4.73 14.56
C GLU A 97 -5.84 -5.34 13.56
N TYR A 98 -6.31 -4.55 12.59
CA TYR A 98 -7.31 -4.99 11.63
C TYR A 98 -6.66 -5.40 10.33
N VAL A 99 -6.56 -6.71 10.10
CA VAL A 99 -6.05 -7.30 8.87
C VAL A 99 -7.21 -7.91 8.10
N VAL A 100 -7.50 -7.32 6.95
CA VAL A 100 -8.44 -7.86 5.97
C VAL A 100 -7.66 -8.04 4.68
N PHE A 101 -7.65 -9.26 4.12
CA PHE A 101 -6.98 -9.50 2.84
C PHE A 101 -7.90 -9.13 1.67
N GLU A 102 -7.31 -8.61 0.60
CA GLU A 102 -7.97 -8.57 -0.71
C GLU A 102 -8.28 -9.99 -1.19
N ASP A 103 -9.34 -10.11 -2.01
CA ASP A 103 -9.75 -11.42 -2.54
C ASP A 103 -8.60 -12.12 -3.26
N TYR A 104 -8.34 -13.36 -2.90
CA TYR A 104 -7.29 -14.20 -3.47
C TYR A 104 -5.85 -13.76 -3.14
N ALA A 105 -5.60 -12.77 -2.31
CA ALA A 105 -4.25 -12.25 -2.06
C ALA A 105 -3.34 -13.28 -1.40
N ILE A 106 -3.80 -13.95 -0.34
CA ILE A 106 -2.98 -14.91 0.40
C ILE A 106 -2.71 -16.18 -0.42
N GLU A 107 -3.68 -16.65 -1.19
CA GLU A 107 -3.54 -17.79 -2.08
C GLU A 107 -2.52 -17.49 -3.19
N LEU A 108 -2.61 -16.31 -3.82
CA LEU A 108 -1.68 -15.85 -4.84
C LEU A 108 -0.25 -15.80 -4.31
N LEU A 109 -0.03 -15.10 -3.20
CA LEU A 109 1.31 -14.95 -2.62
C LEU A 109 1.91 -16.30 -2.21
N THR A 110 1.10 -17.19 -1.62
CA THR A 110 1.53 -18.54 -1.23
C THR A 110 1.92 -19.37 -2.46
N MET A 111 1.11 -19.29 -3.50
CA MET A 111 1.37 -19.96 -4.78
C MET A 111 2.66 -19.45 -5.42
N LEU A 112 2.85 -18.13 -5.50
CA LEU A 112 4.05 -17.52 -6.09
C LEU A 112 5.30 -17.87 -5.29
N LYS A 113 5.23 -17.84 -3.95
CA LYS A 113 6.35 -18.24 -3.08
C LYS A 113 6.76 -19.70 -3.28
N GLY A 114 5.80 -20.58 -3.54
CA GLY A 114 6.05 -22.00 -3.75
C GLY A 114 6.56 -22.36 -5.15
N LYS A 115 6.58 -21.42 -6.11
CA LYS A 115 7.04 -21.73 -7.47
C LYS A 115 8.55 -21.90 -7.55
N LEU A 116 8.98 -23.00 -8.21
CA LEU A 116 10.38 -23.35 -8.42
C LEU A 116 10.72 -23.38 -9.91
N ASN A 117 11.98 -23.14 -10.20
CA ASN A 117 12.61 -23.37 -11.47
C ASN A 117 12.91 -24.87 -11.67
N GLU A 118 13.35 -25.27 -12.87
CA GLU A 118 13.71 -26.66 -13.19
C GLU A 118 14.87 -27.19 -12.32
N ASP A 119 15.77 -26.31 -11.88
CA ASP A 119 16.90 -26.63 -11.00
C ASP A 119 16.52 -26.70 -9.51
N GLY A 120 15.25 -26.50 -9.17
CA GLY A 120 14.74 -26.49 -7.79
C GLY A 120 14.94 -25.16 -7.04
N SER A 121 15.57 -24.15 -7.64
CA SER A 121 15.66 -22.80 -7.05
C SER A 121 14.30 -22.08 -7.08
N ARG A 122 14.11 -21.09 -6.20
CA ARG A 122 12.88 -20.29 -6.21
C ARG A 122 12.78 -19.47 -7.48
N LYS A 123 11.58 -19.48 -8.10
CA LYS A 123 11.33 -18.75 -9.34
C LYS A 123 11.20 -17.24 -9.12
N TYR A 124 10.56 -16.85 -8.02
CA TYR A 124 10.28 -15.45 -7.69
C TYR A 124 10.84 -15.05 -6.34
N ARG A 125 11.29 -13.81 -6.24
CA ARG A 125 11.56 -13.10 -5.01
C ARG A 125 10.41 -12.10 -4.79
N LEU A 126 9.70 -12.26 -3.69
CA LEU A 126 8.52 -11.46 -3.36
C LEU A 126 8.91 -10.34 -2.41
N LEU A 127 8.70 -9.09 -2.81
CA LEU A 127 9.07 -7.90 -2.05
C LEU A 127 7.84 -7.06 -1.77
N ALA A 128 7.65 -6.66 -0.52
CA ALA A 128 6.62 -5.69 -0.13
C ALA A 128 7.18 -4.27 -0.22
N VAL A 129 6.44 -3.36 -0.82
CA VAL A 129 6.83 -1.94 -1.01
C VAL A 129 5.69 -1.02 -0.60
N THR A 130 5.88 -0.19 0.44
CA THR A 130 4.77 0.61 0.99
C THR A 130 5.17 2.02 1.41
N ASN A 131 4.27 2.98 1.17
CA ASN A 131 4.37 4.36 1.68
C ASN A 131 3.74 4.53 3.07
N GLY A 132 3.13 3.49 3.63
CA GLY A 132 2.52 3.55 4.95
C GLY A 132 3.54 3.87 6.06
N THR A 133 3.04 4.24 7.24
CA THR A 133 3.90 4.51 8.39
C THR A 133 4.54 3.23 8.90
N LYS A 134 5.79 3.32 9.35
CA LYS A 134 6.53 2.15 9.86
C LYS A 134 5.77 1.41 10.95
N ILE A 135 5.25 2.15 11.94
CA ILE A 135 4.53 1.56 13.07
C ILE A 135 3.28 0.77 12.64
N ALA A 136 2.54 1.26 11.64
CA ALA A 136 1.37 0.56 11.13
C ALA A 136 1.78 -0.65 10.26
N GLN A 137 2.77 -0.48 9.39
CA GLN A 137 3.18 -1.51 8.45
C GLN A 137 3.85 -2.69 9.13
N GLU A 138 4.79 -2.47 10.06
CA GLU A 138 5.42 -3.54 10.82
C GLU A 138 4.37 -4.38 11.56
N LYS A 139 3.39 -3.72 12.17
CA LYS A 139 2.32 -4.41 12.88
C LYS A 139 1.40 -5.19 11.94
N LYS A 140 0.93 -4.58 10.84
CA LYS A 140 0.12 -5.26 9.82
C LYS A 140 0.81 -6.50 9.26
N ILE A 141 2.07 -6.36 8.85
CA ILE A 141 2.87 -7.44 8.26
C ILE A 141 3.04 -8.59 9.25
N LYS A 142 3.29 -8.29 10.52
CA LYS A 142 3.42 -9.31 11.55
C LYS A 142 2.08 -9.97 11.90
N THR A 143 1.02 -9.18 12.09
CA THR A 143 -0.31 -9.68 12.44
C THR A 143 -0.91 -10.53 11.32
N SER A 144 -0.66 -10.15 10.06
CA SER A 144 -1.12 -10.88 8.87
C SER A 144 -0.31 -12.14 8.55
N GLY A 145 0.89 -12.28 9.13
CA GLY A 145 1.84 -13.34 8.78
C GLY A 145 2.54 -13.12 7.43
N LEU A 146 2.42 -11.95 6.82
CA LEU A 146 3.09 -11.59 5.56
C LEU A 146 4.62 -11.55 5.70
N ASP A 147 5.15 -11.38 6.92
CA ASP A 147 6.57 -11.52 7.26
C ASP A 147 7.15 -12.91 6.93
N LYS A 148 6.30 -13.94 6.85
CA LYS A 148 6.69 -15.30 6.46
C LYS A 148 6.60 -15.53 4.96
N ILE A 149 5.92 -14.65 4.24
CA ILE A 149 5.69 -14.77 2.80
C ILE A 149 6.66 -13.90 2.01
N PHE A 150 6.75 -12.62 2.32
CA PHE A 150 7.68 -11.74 1.65
C PHE A 150 9.14 -12.05 2.00
N ASP A 151 10.02 -11.86 1.05
CA ASP A 151 11.46 -12.06 1.18
C ASP A 151 12.18 -10.80 1.62
N GLY A 152 11.55 -9.65 1.41
CA GLY A 152 11.97 -8.32 1.84
C GLY A 152 10.76 -7.40 2.01
N VAL A 153 10.89 -6.42 2.90
CA VAL A 153 9.86 -5.42 3.19
C VAL A 153 10.51 -4.05 3.16
N TYR A 154 10.02 -3.19 2.28
CA TYR A 154 10.54 -1.85 2.01
C TYR A 154 9.49 -0.82 2.40
N ILE A 155 9.72 -0.15 3.53
CA ILE A 155 8.86 0.89 4.06
C ILE A 155 9.52 2.24 3.77
N SER A 156 8.78 3.18 3.20
CA SER A 156 9.32 4.49 2.81
C SER A 156 9.96 5.26 3.97
N GLU A 157 9.48 5.10 5.20
CA GLU A 157 10.08 5.73 6.38
C GLU A 157 11.48 5.18 6.71
N ASP A 158 11.77 3.92 6.42
CA ASP A 158 13.11 3.33 6.60
C ASP A 158 14.07 3.79 5.49
N ILE A 159 13.55 3.96 4.27
CA ILE A 159 14.31 4.41 3.11
C ILE A 159 14.55 5.93 3.16
N GLY A 160 13.63 6.68 3.78
CA GLY A 160 13.68 8.15 3.88
C GLY A 160 13.05 8.88 2.70
N VAL A 161 12.39 8.17 1.78
CA VAL A 161 11.71 8.73 0.61
C VAL A 161 10.55 7.84 0.17
N GLU A 162 9.46 8.47 -0.28
CA GLU A 162 8.23 7.79 -0.72
C GLU A 162 8.23 7.47 -2.22
N LYS A 163 7.52 6.38 -2.60
CA LYS A 163 7.04 6.21 -3.98
C LYS A 163 6.17 7.43 -4.36
N PRO A 164 6.26 8.02 -5.54
CA PRO A 164 6.87 7.52 -6.78
C PRO A 164 8.32 7.96 -7.01
N ASN A 165 9.04 8.45 -6.00
CA ASN A 165 10.41 8.90 -6.17
C ASN A 165 11.32 7.73 -6.56
N VAL A 166 12.14 7.92 -7.59
CA VAL A 166 13.05 6.89 -8.10
C VAL A 166 14.07 6.42 -7.05
N ALA A 167 14.45 7.29 -6.12
CA ALA A 167 15.40 6.96 -5.06
C ALA A 167 14.89 5.86 -4.12
N PHE A 168 13.56 5.71 -3.96
CA PHE A 168 12.96 4.57 -3.25
C PHE A 168 13.36 3.25 -3.92
N PHE A 169 13.18 3.17 -5.24
CA PHE A 169 13.46 1.98 -6.03
C PHE A 169 14.96 1.74 -6.19
N ASP A 170 15.77 2.79 -6.34
CA ASP A 170 17.22 2.65 -6.46
C ASP A 170 17.82 2.06 -5.17
N THR A 171 17.31 2.45 -3.98
CA THR A 171 17.71 1.85 -2.71
C THR A 171 17.33 0.37 -2.66
N LEU A 172 16.10 0.01 -3.03
CA LEU A 172 15.64 -1.37 -3.10
C LEU A 172 16.49 -2.20 -4.07
N PHE A 173 16.76 -1.67 -5.27
CA PHE A 173 17.56 -2.38 -6.27
C PHE A 173 18.99 -2.63 -5.78
N MET A 174 19.59 -1.66 -5.10
CA MET A 174 20.93 -1.80 -4.52
C MET A 174 20.93 -2.89 -3.43
N GLU A 175 19.97 -2.88 -2.51
CA GLU A 175 19.91 -3.84 -1.39
C GLU A 175 19.63 -5.26 -1.88
N GLU A 176 18.78 -5.42 -2.91
CA GLU A 176 18.44 -6.72 -3.50
C GLU A 176 19.46 -7.19 -4.56
N GLY A 177 20.45 -6.36 -4.92
CA GLY A 177 21.43 -6.68 -5.96
C GLY A 177 20.82 -6.75 -7.36
N ILE A 178 19.73 -6.03 -7.61
CA ILE A 178 19.03 -6.01 -8.89
C ILE A 178 19.81 -5.16 -9.89
N THR A 179 20.30 -5.79 -10.96
CA THR A 179 21.06 -5.12 -12.04
C THR A 179 20.30 -5.05 -13.36
N ASP A 180 19.32 -5.95 -13.56
CA ASP A 180 18.48 -5.98 -14.76
C ASP A 180 17.02 -5.61 -14.38
N LYS A 181 16.63 -4.39 -14.68
CA LYS A 181 15.29 -3.86 -14.39
C LYS A 181 14.18 -4.57 -15.20
N SER A 182 14.51 -5.21 -16.31
CA SER A 182 13.53 -6.00 -17.10
C SER A 182 13.04 -7.25 -16.36
N GLU A 183 13.72 -7.66 -15.30
CA GLU A 183 13.31 -8.78 -14.43
C GLU A 183 12.40 -8.36 -13.27
N VAL A 184 12.03 -7.06 -13.20
CA VAL A 184 11.27 -6.48 -12.08
C VAL A 184 9.91 -6.01 -12.57
N VAL A 185 8.87 -6.29 -11.79
CA VAL A 185 7.53 -5.72 -11.98
C VAL A 185 6.97 -5.26 -10.63
N ILE A 186 6.30 -4.11 -10.63
CA ILE A 186 5.52 -3.65 -9.48
C ILE A 186 4.04 -3.91 -9.71
N ILE A 187 3.36 -4.41 -8.68
CA ILE A 187 1.91 -4.62 -8.62
C ILE A 187 1.35 -3.71 -7.53
N GLY A 188 0.46 -2.79 -7.89
CA GLY A 188 -0.12 -1.84 -6.94
C GLY A 188 -1.41 -1.21 -7.45
N ASP A 189 -2.19 -0.61 -6.55
CA ASP A 189 -3.49 0.02 -6.86
C ASP A 189 -3.39 1.53 -7.13
N SER A 190 -2.30 2.18 -6.71
CA SER A 190 -2.12 3.63 -6.84
C SER A 190 -1.45 4.01 -8.16
N LEU A 191 -2.17 4.80 -8.98
CA LEU A 191 -1.58 5.39 -10.20
C LEU A 191 -0.46 6.39 -9.89
N THR A 192 -0.55 7.11 -8.77
CA THR A 192 0.34 8.22 -8.42
C THR A 192 1.57 7.77 -7.64
N SER A 193 1.53 6.62 -6.98
CA SER A 193 2.67 6.09 -6.23
C SER A 193 3.27 4.84 -6.88
N ASP A 194 2.49 3.77 -7.08
CA ASP A 194 3.02 2.49 -7.56
C ASP A 194 3.32 2.52 -9.06
N ILE A 195 2.31 2.91 -9.84
CA ILE A 195 2.42 2.87 -11.30
C ILE A 195 3.38 3.96 -11.79
N LEU A 196 3.19 5.19 -11.35
CA LEU A 196 4.13 6.28 -11.67
C LEU A 196 5.52 5.97 -11.14
N GLY A 197 5.63 5.39 -9.95
CA GLY A 197 6.92 4.98 -9.37
C GLY A 197 7.63 3.92 -10.18
N GLY A 198 6.92 2.88 -10.63
CA GLY A 198 7.47 1.86 -11.52
C GLY A 198 7.95 2.43 -12.85
N ILE A 199 7.14 3.32 -13.47
CA ILE A 199 7.51 4.02 -14.70
C ILE A 199 8.78 4.86 -14.48
N ASN A 200 8.84 5.65 -13.40
CA ASN A 200 10.00 6.47 -13.06
C ASN A 200 11.26 5.62 -12.82
N ALA A 201 11.09 4.45 -12.21
CA ALA A 201 12.18 3.50 -11.97
C ALA A 201 12.61 2.73 -13.22
N GLY A 202 11.82 2.77 -14.29
CA GLY A 202 12.08 2.03 -15.54
C GLY A 202 11.81 0.53 -15.42
N ILE A 203 10.81 0.13 -14.64
CA ILE A 203 10.33 -1.25 -14.48
C ILE A 203 8.91 -1.40 -14.99
N ASP A 204 8.49 -2.63 -15.26
CA ASP A 204 7.13 -2.93 -15.67
C ASP A 204 6.14 -2.74 -14.53
N THR A 205 4.88 -2.42 -14.90
CA THR A 205 3.83 -2.07 -13.94
C THR A 205 2.56 -2.87 -14.19
N ILE A 206 1.98 -3.42 -13.13
CA ILE A 206 0.66 -4.06 -13.14
C ILE A 206 -0.25 -3.26 -12.22
N TRP A 207 -1.21 -2.58 -12.82
CA TRP A 207 -2.20 -1.82 -12.06
C TRP A 207 -3.34 -2.71 -11.59
N TYR A 208 -3.43 -2.91 -10.27
CA TYR A 208 -4.59 -3.56 -9.64
C TYR A 208 -5.72 -2.55 -9.51
N ASN A 209 -6.78 -2.73 -10.27
CA ASN A 209 -7.88 -1.77 -10.41
C ASN A 209 -9.25 -2.42 -10.25
N PRO A 210 -9.56 -3.00 -9.07
CA PRO A 210 -10.82 -3.71 -8.84
C PRO A 210 -12.05 -2.82 -8.98
N HIS A 211 -11.87 -1.51 -8.87
CA HIS A 211 -12.96 -0.52 -8.95
C HIS A 211 -13.13 0.11 -10.33
N HIS A 212 -12.42 -0.35 -11.38
CA HIS A 212 -12.50 0.17 -12.74
C HIS A 212 -12.30 1.70 -12.83
N LYS A 213 -11.38 2.26 -12.03
CA LYS A 213 -11.00 3.67 -12.10
C LYS A 213 -10.42 4.00 -13.48
N GLU A 214 -10.58 5.23 -13.94
CA GLU A 214 -9.98 5.70 -15.20
C GLU A 214 -8.50 6.06 -15.01
N ASN A 215 -7.68 5.77 -16.01
CA ASN A 215 -6.29 6.25 -16.07
C ASN A 215 -6.27 7.71 -16.58
N THR A 216 -6.70 8.63 -15.72
CA THR A 216 -6.83 10.06 -16.07
C THR A 216 -5.50 10.74 -16.38
N ASN A 217 -4.38 10.17 -15.93
CA ASN A 217 -3.04 10.72 -16.13
C ASN A 217 -2.37 10.21 -17.42
N GLY A 218 -3.02 9.31 -18.15
CA GLY A 218 -2.50 8.75 -19.40
C GLY A 218 -1.17 7.99 -19.22
N LEU A 219 -0.95 7.36 -18.04
CA LEU A 219 0.27 6.62 -17.75
C LEU A 219 0.40 5.39 -18.67
N ALA A 220 1.62 5.10 -19.12
CA ALA A 220 1.94 3.92 -19.91
C ALA A 220 2.05 2.68 -19.00
N ILE A 221 0.91 2.05 -18.71
CA ILE A 221 0.79 0.89 -17.82
C ILE A 221 1.09 -0.37 -18.63
N THR A 222 1.99 -1.24 -18.13
CA THR A 222 2.30 -2.52 -18.82
C THR A 222 1.08 -3.43 -18.85
N LYS A 223 0.35 -3.53 -17.73
CA LYS A 223 -0.88 -4.33 -17.62
C LYS A 223 -1.83 -3.76 -16.58
N THR A 224 -3.14 -3.83 -16.83
CA THR A 224 -4.19 -3.59 -15.83
C THR A 224 -4.89 -4.90 -15.52
N ILE A 225 -5.15 -5.15 -14.24
CA ILE A 225 -5.93 -6.29 -13.74
C ILE A 225 -7.05 -5.78 -12.83
N PHE A 226 -8.16 -6.49 -12.81
CA PHE A 226 -9.33 -6.17 -12.00
C PHE A 226 -9.53 -7.16 -10.85
N SER A 227 -8.76 -8.24 -10.85
CA SER A 227 -8.72 -9.24 -9.79
C SER A 227 -7.32 -9.81 -9.67
N LEU A 228 -6.86 -10.07 -8.45
CA LEU A 228 -5.59 -10.77 -8.21
C LEU A 228 -5.57 -12.19 -8.79
N ARG A 229 -6.74 -12.80 -9.02
CA ARG A 229 -6.88 -14.10 -9.71
C ARG A 229 -6.32 -14.10 -11.13
N GLU A 230 -6.27 -12.94 -11.79
CA GLU A 230 -5.69 -12.81 -13.13
C GLU A 230 -4.17 -13.04 -13.16
N LEU A 231 -3.52 -12.91 -11.99
CA LEU A 231 -2.07 -13.17 -11.82
C LEU A 231 -1.74 -14.66 -11.65
N ASP A 232 -2.73 -15.52 -11.44
CA ASP A 232 -2.54 -16.97 -11.36
C ASP A 232 -2.25 -17.59 -12.75
N ASN A 233 -2.53 -16.85 -13.82
CA ASN A 233 -2.25 -17.34 -15.17
C ASN A 233 -0.74 -17.40 -15.41
N ARG A 234 -0.23 -18.59 -15.80
CA ARG A 234 1.20 -18.88 -16.02
C ARG A 234 1.92 -17.87 -16.92
N ARG A 235 1.19 -17.12 -17.76
CA ARG A 235 1.73 -16.14 -18.70
C ARG A 235 1.84 -14.72 -18.14
N CYS A 236 1.37 -14.46 -16.92
CA CYS A 236 1.37 -13.09 -16.38
C CYS A 236 2.76 -12.58 -16.01
N PHE A 237 3.69 -13.48 -15.74
CA PHE A 237 5.05 -13.17 -15.32
C PHE A 237 6.12 -13.76 -16.26
N GLU A 238 5.72 -14.21 -17.45
CA GLU A 238 6.61 -14.69 -18.52
C GLU A 238 7.04 -13.54 -19.50
#